data_92d9354bb8a335917782f9fa5a1a76e8
#
_entry.id   92d9354bb8a335917782f9fa5a1a76e8
#
_cell.length_a   1.000
_cell.length_b   1.000
_cell.length_c   1.000
_cell.angle_alpha   90.00
_cell.angle_beta   90.00
_cell.angle_gamma   90.00
#
_symmetry.space_group_name_H-M   'P 1'
#
loop_
_entity.id
_entity.type
_entity.pdbx_description
1 polymer ?
#
loop_
_entity_poly.entity_id
_entity_poly.type
_entity_poly.pdbx_seq_one_letter_code
_entity_poly.pdbx_strand_id
1 'polypeptide(L)'
;MLLRKWTIHDLETSYKIDDDVLQDKKKHARIVVIDNEQVDNMVSNLRAAGYGDVTPLKNIASLEEVEKYDLILIDVKGIGLKFLKGTKSASLEGLAMAREIKRQYPSKKVVVFSAMLQEWKDNYIIHDIVDGSFVKDGDISERNKKIDLCIRQLVDPVCLWKKNRLLLLEQGVSIHDVAKLEDKIVRAILKKRALPEIDIEKVVGNAVAITGLIKSISELVALTLR
;
A
#
# COMPACT_ATOMS: atom_id res chain seq x y z
N MET A 1 -32.14 23.21 -9.79
CA MET A 1 -30.79 23.40 -9.27
C MET A 1 -30.03 22.08 -9.41
N LEU A 2 -29.14 21.96 -10.40
CA LEU A 2 -28.32 20.76 -10.57
C LEU A 2 -27.33 20.70 -9.37
N LEU A 3 -27.52 19.71 -8.51
CA LEU A 3 -26.58 19.46 -7.41
C LEU A 3 -25.22 19.08 -8.02
N ARG A 4 -24.18 19.87 -7.73
CA ARG A 4 -22.79 19.57 -8.12
C ARG A 4 -22.41 18.17 -7.61
N LYS A 5 -21.99 17.28 -8.49
CA LYS A 5 -21.39 16.00 -8.12
C LYS A 5 -19.93 16.25 -7.74
N TRP A 6 -19.51 15.65 -6.65
CA TRP A 6 -18.12 15.67 -6.19
C TRP A 6 -17.39 14.48 -6.80
N THR A 7 -16.14 14.70 -7.18
CA THR A 7 -15.29 13.69 -7.83
C THR A 7 -13.96 13.56 -7.10
N ILE A 8 -13.22 12.51 -7.41
CA ILE A 8 -11.86 12.32 -6.87
C ILE A 8 -10.95 13.52 -7.18
N HIS A 9 -11.16 14.20 -8.32
CA HIS A 9 -10.40 15.40 -8.68
C HIS A 9 -10.62 16.56 -7.67
N ASP A 10 -11.84 16.71 -7.16
CA ASP A 10 -12.12 17.69 -6.11
C ASP A 10 -11.34 17.34 -4.82
N LEU A 11 -11.18 16.07 -4.52
CA LEU A 11 -10.39 15.60 -3.39
C LEU A 11 -8.89 15.85 -3.63
N GLU A 12 -8.37 15.49 -4.81
CA GLU A 12 -6.97 15.72 -5.19
C GLU A 12 -6.54 17.18 -5.07
N THR A 13 -7.43 18.10 -5.41
CA THR A 13 -7.15 19.54 -5.40
C THR A 13 -7.35 20.21 -4.05
N SER A 14 -8.24 19.68 -3.23
CA SER A 14 -8.68 20.35 -1.99
C SER A 14 -8.19 19.69 -0.71
N TYR A 15 -7.84 18.39 -0.75
CA TYR A 15 -7.41 17.65 0.44
C TYR A 15 -5.90 17.64 0.56
N LYS A 16 -5.42 17.97 1.75
CA LYS A 16 -4.01 17.79 2.14
C LYS A 16 -3.96 16.89 3.35
N ILE A 17 -3.09 15.90 3.31
CA ILE A 17 -2.84 15.04 4.46
C ILE A 17 -2.14 15.90 5.52
N ASP A 18 -2.66 15.86 6.73
CA ASP A 18 -2.05 16.50 7.89
C ASP A 18 -0.69 15.85 8.19
N ASP A 19 0.32 16.67 8.48
CA ASP A 19 1.65 16.18 8.81
C ASP A 19 1.64 15.35 10.10
N ASP A 20 0.80 15.67 11.07
CA ASP A 20 0.63 14.88 12.30
C ASP A 20 0.11 13.47 11.99
N VAL A 21 -0.82 13.33 11.04
CA VAL A 21 -1.31 12.01 10.57
C VAL A 21 -0.19 11.21 9.92
N LEU A 22 0.66 11.86 9.13
CA LEU A 22 1.82 11.20 8.51
C LEU A 22 2.84 10.75 9.55
N GLN A 23 3.17 11.61 10.51
CA GLN A 23 4.12 11.29 11.58
C GLN A 23 3.59 10.18 12.49
N ASP A 24 2.31 10.20 12.85
CA ASP A 24 1.67 9.14 13.61
C ASP A 24 1.71 7.81 12.84
N LYS A 25 1.35 7.81 11.56
CA LYS A 25 1.44 6.58 10.73
C LYS A 25 2.87 6.09 10.60
N LYS A 26 3.85 6.98 10.41
CA LYS A 26 5.27 6.63 10.34
C LYS A 26 5.75 5.93 11.62
N LYS A 27 5.33 6.45 12.77
CA LYS A 27 5.66 5.88 14.08
C LYS A 27 5.02 4.51 14.34
N HIS A 28 3.81 4.29 13.84
CA HIS A 28 3.02 3.09 14.15
C HIS A 28 2.90 2.10 12.97
N ALA A 29 3.42 2.45 11.78
CA ALA A 29 3.45 1.51 10.67
C ALA A 29 4.35 0.32 11.00
N ARG A 30 3.83 -0.87 10.84
CA ARG A 30 4.59 -2.11 11.03
C ARG A 30 5.35 -2.42 9.75
N ILE A 31 6.67 -2.37 9.84
CA ILE A 31 7.59 -2.56 8.72
C ILE A 31 8.36 -3.84 8.93
N VAL A 32 8.44 -4.68 7.92
CA VAL A 32 9.35 -5.84 7.90
C VAL A 32 10.43 -5.65 6.85
N VAL A 33 11.67 -5.98 7.21
CA VAL A 33 12.82 -6.05 6.30
C VAL A 33 13.21 -7.51 6.14
N ILE A 34 13.03 -8.06 4.94
CA ILE A 34 13.31 -9.47 4.65
C ILE A 34 14.58 -9.54 3.81
N ASP A 35 15.64 -10.09 4.39
CA ASP A 35 16.96 -10.20 3.79
C ASP A 35 17.75 -11.34 4.47
N ASN A 36 18.36 -12.23 3.70
CA ASN A 36 19.17 -13.32 4.24
C ASN A 36 20.51 -12.87 4.82
N GLU A 37 20.94 -11.65 4.51
CA GLU A 37 22.10 -11.00 5.08
C GLU A 37 21.77 -10.20 6.34
N GLN A 38 22.81 -9.59 6.93
CA GLN A 38 22.64 -8.74 8.11
C GLN A 38 22.11 -7.35 7.71
N VAL A 39 20.98 -6.94 8.28
CA VAL A 39 20.30 -5.67 7.98
C VAL A 39 20.25 -4.70 9.17
N ASP A 40 21.06 -4.94 10.21
CA ASP A 40 21.02 -4.14 11.45
C ASP A 40 21.24 -2.64 11.20
N ASN A 41 22.14 -2.28 10.29
CA ASN A 41 22.38 -0.89 9.92
C ASN A 41 21.14 -0.27 9.24
N MET A 42 20.46 -1.01 8.34
CA MET A 42 19.23 -0.54 7.70
C MET A 42 18.13 -0.35 8.74
N VAL A 43 17.92 -1.32 9.61
CA VAL A 43 16.91 -1.26 10.68
C VAL A 43 17.20 -0.09 11.63
N SER A 44 18.45 0.10 12.05
CA SER A 44 18.86 1.21 12.92
C SER A 44 18.61 2.57 12.26
N ASN A 45 18.97 2.70 10.99
CA ASN A 45 18.74 3.92 10.22
C ASN A 45 17.26 4.24 10.04
N LEU A 46 16.41 3.22 9.81
CA LEU A 46 14.96 3.40 9.72
C LEU A 46 14.37 3.86 11.07
N ARG A 47 14.80 3.24 12.17
CA ARG A 47 14.36 3.66 13.52
C ARG A 47 14.82 5.09 13.85
N ALA A 48 16.07 5.44 13.51
CA ALA A 48 16.57 6.81 13.65
C ALA A 48 15.80 7.83 12.78
N ALA A 49 15.27 7.39 11.64
CA ALA A 49 14.42 8.22 10.78
C ALA A 49 12.96 8.34 11.29
N GLY A 50 12.63 7.72 12.44
CA GLY A 50 11.32 7.84 13.09
C GLY A 50 10.31 6.73 12.76
N TYR A 51 10.73 5.65 12.06
CA TYR A 51 9.88 4.47 11.89
C TYR A 51 9.94 3.61 13.17
N GLY A 52 8.81 3.51 13.88
CA GLY A 52 8.81 2.94 15.24
C GLY A 52 8.87 1.42 15.28
N ASP A 53 8.15 0.73 14.40
CA ASP A 53 8.05 -0.73 14.40
C ASP A 53 8.72 -1.33 13.16
N VAL A 54 10.02 -1.60 13.26
CA VAL A 54 10.82 -2.20 12.19
C VAL A 54 11.38 -3.55 12.65
N THR A 55 10.95 -4.63 11.99
CA THR A 55 11.32 -6.02 12.29
C THR A 55 12.18 -6.60 11.18
N PRO A 56 13.40 -7.08 11.45
CA PRO A 56 14.19 -7.84 10.49
C PRO A 56 13.77 -9.31 10.46
N LEU A 57 13.70 -9.90 9.28
CA LEU A 57 13.50 -11.34 9.05
C LEU A 57 14.51 -11.83 8.01
N LYS A 58 15.14 -12.99 8.23
CA LYS A 58 16.05 -13.58 7.24
C LYS A 58 15.32 -14.19 6.03
N ASN A 59 14.12 -14.69 6.25
CA ASN A 59 13.24 -15.26 5.24
C ASN A 59 11.86 -15.44 5.86
N ILE A 60 10.85 -15.79 5.05
CA ILE A 60 9.54 -16.18 5.51
C ILE A 60 9.22 -17.62 5.11
N ALA A 61 8.55 -18.34 6.00
CA ALA A 61 8.12 -19.71 5.72
C ALA A 61 6.75 -19.74 5.02
N SER A 62 5.92 -18.72 5.21
CA SER A 62 4.62 -18.59 4.55
C SER A 62 4.26 -17.11 4.33
N LEU A 63 3.27 -16.86 3.47
CA LEU A 63 2.81 -15.49 3.21
C LEU A 63 2.03 -14.90 4.39
N GLU A 64 1.47 -15.72 5.26
CA GLU A 64 0.74 -15.30 6.45
C GLU A 64 1.65 -14.54 7.44
N GLU A 65 2.95 -14.83 7.43
CA GLU A 65 3.91 -14.14 8.30
C GLU A 65 3.99 -12.63 8.03
N VAL A 66 3.68 -12.21 6.80
CA VAL A 66 3.67 -10.78 6.45
C VAL A 66 2.30 -10.12 6.62
N GLU A 67 1.28 -10.85 7.00
CA GLU A 67 -0.08 -10.33 7.12
C GLU A 67 -0.19 -9.16 8.12
N LYS A 68 0.54 -9.23 9.22
CA LYS A 68 0.55 -8.19 10.26
C LYS A 68 1.27 -6.89 9.88
N TYR A 69 2.11 -6.88 8.82
CA TYR A 69 2.90 -5.71 8.44
C TYR A 69 2.16 -4.84 7.42
N ASP A 70 2.40 -3.54 7.46
CA ASP A 70 1.84 -2.54 6.54
C ASP A 70 2.75 -2.33 5.32
N LEU A 71 4.08 -2.38 5.56
CA LEU A 71 5.12 -2.20 4.55
C LEU A 71 6.13 -3.35 4.63
N ILE A 72 6.43 -3.94 3.50
CA ILE A 72 7.35 -5.07 3.36
C ILE A 72 8.51 -4.61 2.47
N LEU A 73 9.72 -4.61 3.03
CA LEU A 73 10.97 -4.36 2.32
C LEU A 73 11.62 -5.72 2.04
N ILE A 74 11.93 -6.03 0.78
CA ILE A 74 12.35 -7.36 0.34
C ILE A 74 13.64 -7.25 -0.45
N ASP A 75 14.71 -7.99 -0.04
CA ASP A 75 15.86 -8.18 -0.92
C ASP A 75 15.46 -9.02 -2.15
N VAL A 76 15.97 -8.61 -3.32
CA VAL A 76 15.66 -9.33 -4.58
C VAL A 76 16.34 -10.68 -4.64
N LYS A 77 17.52 -10.85 -4.01
CA LYS A 77 18.34 -12.05 -4.10
C LYS A 77 18.35 -12.87 -2.81
N GLY A 78 18.45 -14.21 -2.98
CA GLY A 78 18.73 -15.14 -1.91
C GLY A 78 17.60 -15.41 -0.91
N ILE A 79 16.39 -14.90 -1.18
CA ILE A 79 15.21 -15.13 -0.34
C ILE A 79 14.02 -15.61 -1.18
N GLY A 80 13.13 -16.40 -0.58
CA GLY A 80 11.89 -16.78 -1.24
C GLY A 80 11.99 -17.84 -2.33
N LEU A 81 13.02 -18.68 -2.35
CA LEU A 81 13.23 -19.76 -3.33
C LEU A 81 11.97 -20.61 -3.59
N LYS A 82 11.18 -20.87 -2.57
CA LYS A 82 9.93 -21.65 -2.68
C LYS A 82 8.81 -20.94 -3.45
N PHE A 83 8.91 -19.64 -3.68
CA PHE A 83 7.93 -18.87 -4.45
C PHE A 83 8.24 -18.84 -5.95
N LEU A 84 9.36 -19.42 -6.38
CA LEU A 84 9.79 -19.52 -7.79
C LEU A 84 9.01 -20.57 -8.60
N LYS A 85 7.71 -20.66 -8.50
CA LYS A 85 6.93 -21.59 -9.32
C LYS A 85 7.01 -21.18 -10.79
N GLY A 86 7.80 -21.93 -11.58
CA GLY A 86 7.84 -21.81 -13.04
C GLY A 86 8.77 -20.73 -13.62
N THR A 87 9.52 -20.00 -12.81
CA THR A 87 10.53 -19.05 -13.28
C THR A 87 11.92 -19.68 -13.36
N LYS A 88 12.56 -19.62 -14.53
CA LYS A 88 13.90 -20.20 -14.79
C LYS A 88 15.06 -19.35 -14.24
N SER A 89 14.80 -18.21 -13.62
CA SER A 89 15.84 -17.28 -13.17
C SER A 89 15.96 -17.31 -11.65
N ALA A 90 17.00 -17.98 -11.17
CA ALA A 90 17.40 -18.05 -9.76
C ALA A 90 17.91 -16.71 -9.17
N SER A 91 17.75 -15.61 -9.91
CA SER A 91 18.26 -14.29 -9.50
C SER A 91 17.17 -13.31 -9.08
N LEU A 92 15.89 -13.76 -9.01
CA LEU A 92 14.72 -12.91 -8.76
C LEU A 92 13.73 -13.49 -7.75
N GLU A 93 14.23 -14.29 -6.83
CA GLU A 93 13.38 -14.99 -5.85
C GLU A 93 12.56 -13.99 -5.00
N GLY A 94 13.20 -12.91 -4.54
CA GLY A 94 12.53 -11.87 -3.77
C GLY A 94 11.45 -11.14 -4.58
N LEU A 95 11.64 -10.98 -5.89
CA LEU A 95 10.62 -10.39 -6.76
C LEU A 95 9.43 -11.35 -6.97
N ALA A 96 9.67 -12.65 -7.07
CA ALA A 96 8.59 -13.65 -7.12
C ALA A 96 7.79 -13.64 -5.81
N MET A 97 8.45 -13.56 -4.66
CA MET A 97 7.81 -13.40 -3.36
C MET A 97 7.00 -12.08 -3.31
N ALA A 98 7.56 -10.96 -3.75
CA ALA A 98 6.88 -9.68 -3.78
C ALA A 98 5.59 -9.74 -4.61
N ARG A 99 5.61 -10.41 -5.76
CA ARG A 99 4.43 -10.65 -6.62
C ARG A 99 3.35 -11.44 -5.88
N GLU A 100 3.71 -12.53 -5.22
CA GLU A 100 2.74 -13.35 -4.48
C GLU A 100 2.15 -12.59 -3.29
N ILE A 101 2.96 -11.80 -2.57
CA ILE A 101 2.47 -10.92 -1.50
C ILE A 101 1.47 -9.90 -2.07
N LYS A 102 1.76 -9.24 -3.17
CA LYS A 102 0.85 -8.26 -3.79
C LYS A 102 -0.43 -8.90 -4.29
N ARG A 103 -0.35 -10.15 -4.79
CA ARG A 103 -1.53 -10.91 -5.23
C ARG A 103 -2.45 -11.28 -4.06
N GLN A 104 -1.87 -11.76 -2.95
CA GLN A 104 -2.64 -12.21 -1.78
C GLN A 104 -3.07 -11.03 -0.89
N TYR A 105 -2.21 -10.03 -0.75
CA TYR A 105 -2.42 -8.86 0.12
C TYR A 105 -2.27 -7.55 -0.66
N PRO A 106 -3.17 -7.24 -1.58
CA PRO A 106 -3.02 -6.06 -2.45
C PRO A 106 -2.98 -4.71 -1.71
N SER A 107 -3.45 -4.65 -0.47
CA SER A 107 -3.42 -3.44 0.36
C SER A 107 -2.03 -3.12 0.92
N LYS A 108 -1.18 -4.10 1.08
CA LYS A 108 0.16 -3.91 1.65
C LYS A 108 1.07 -3.18 0.67
N LYS A 109 1.98 -2.41 1.21
CA LYS A 109 3.05 -1.79 0.44
C LYS A 109 4.24 -2.73 0.38
N VAL A 110 4.75 -2.96 -0.83
CA VAL A 110 5.92 -3.81 -1.06
C VAL A 110 6.98 -3.00 -1.79
N VAL A 111 8.16 -2.93 -1.20
CA VAL A 111 9.32 -2.25 -1.77
C VAL A 111 10.45 -3.27 -1.87
N VAL A 112 11.08 -3.36 -3.03
CA VAL A 112 12.24 -4.24 -3.20
C VAL A 112 13.54 -3.45 -3.13
N PHE A 113 14.59 -4.10 -2.66
CA PHE A 113 15.92 -3.51 -2.66
C PHE A 113 16.97 -4.54 -3.11
N SER A 114 18.09 -4.07 -3.66
CA SER A 114 19.21 -4.92 -4.07
C SER A 114 20.46 -4.09 -4.27
N ALA A 115 21.63 -4.65 -4.03
CA ALA A 115 22.91 -4.03 -4.38
C ALA A 115 23.04 -3.81 -5.91
N MET A 116 22.43 -4.67 -6.72
CA MET A 116 22.51 -4.65 -8.19
C MET A 116 21.23 -4.09 -8.86
N LEU A 117 20.45 -3.28 -8.15
CA LEU A 117 19.16 -2.77 -8.66
C LEU A 117 19.32 -1.96 -9.97
N GLN A 118 20.48 -1.37 -10.22
CA GLN A 118 20.76 -0.62 -11.47
C GLN A 118 20.61 -1.51 -12.71
N GLU A 119 21.01 -2.77 -12.62
CA GLU A 119 20.92 -3.75 -13.72
C GLU A 119 19.46 -4.12 -14.05
N TRP A 120 18.53 -3.78 -13.14
CA TRP A 120 17.12 -4.18 -13.21
C TRP A 120 16.18 -2.99 -13.47
N LYS A 121 16.71 -1.75 -13.49
CA LYS A 121 15.91 -0.52 -13.68
C LYS A 121 15.18 -0.51 -15.01
N ASP A 122 15.74 -1.15 -16.05
CA ASP A 122 15.13 -1.28 -17.35
C ASP A 122 14.09 -2.41 -17.44
N ASN A 123 13.89 -3.14 -16.34
CA ASN A 123 12.91 -4.21 -16.28
C ASN A 123 11.57 -3.63 -15.84
N TYR A 124 10.73 -3.21 -16.81
CA TYR A 124 9.37 -2.68 -16.59
C TYR A 124 8.54 -3.52 -15.64
N ILE A 125 8.83 -4.83 -15.54
CA ILE A 125 8.15 -5.79 -14.67
C ILE A 125 8.23 -5.40 -13.19
N ILE A 126 9.32 -4.76 -12.73
CA ILE A 126 9.47 -4.36 -11.33
C ILE A 126 8.45 -3.29 -10.96
N HIS A 127 8.27 -2.28 -11.82
CA HIS A 127 7.40 -1.14 -11.56
C HIS A 127 5.91 -1.54 -11.48
N ASP A 128 5.52 -2.60 -12.21
CA ASP A 128 4.14 -3.09 -12.21
C ASP A 128 3.82 -3.98 -10.99
N ILE A 129 4.86 -4.55 -10.36
CA ILE A 129 4.68 -5.52 -9.26
C ILE A 129 4.77 -4.87 -7.88
N VAL A 130 5.65 -3.87 -7.72
CA VAL A 130 5.98 -3.31 -6.40
C VAL A 130 5.68 -1.81 -6.30
N ASP A 131 5.52 -1.32 -5.08
CA ASP A 131 5.21 0.08 -4.80
C ASP A 131 6.48 0.97 -4.84
N GLY A 132 7.67 0.38 -4.91
CA GLY A 132 8.93 1.09 -5.02
C GLY A 132 10.16 0.18 -5.02
N SER A 133 11.30 0.77 -5.30
CA SER A 133 12.59 0.07 -5.26
C SER A 133 13.74 1.02 -4.90
N PHE A 134 14.79 0.51 -4.24
CA PHE A 134 16.00 1.27 -3.93
C PHE A 134 17.27 0.39 -3.91
N VAL A 135 18.43 1.02 -4.13
CA VAL A 135 19.73 0.34 -4.04
C VAL A 135 20.07 0.09 -2.57
N LYS A 136 20.51 -1.16 -2.22
CA LYS A 136 20.76 -1.61 -0.84
C LYS A 136 21.72 -0.68 -0.10
N ASP A 137 22.84 -0.33 -0.73
CA ASP A 137 23.89 0.53 -0.19
C ASP A 137 23.83 1.96 -0.76
N GLY A 138 22.68 2.36 -1.26
CA GLY A 138 22.43 3.69 -1.84
C GLY A 138 22.21 4.78 -0.79
N ASP A 139 21.90 5.97 -1.28
CA ASP A 139 21.62 7.14 -0.43
C ASP A 139 20.47 6.88 0.55
N ILE A 140 20.73 7.09 1.83
CA ILE A 140 19.77 6.90 2.92
C ILE A 140 18.57 7.86 2.77
N SER A 141 18.83 9.10 2.33
CA SER A 141 17.76 10.09 2.13
C SER A 141 16.83 9.69 0.99
N GLU A 142 17.38 9.18 -0.13
CA GLU A 142 16.59 8.68 -1.25
C GLU A 142 15.74 7.48 -0.84
N ARG A 143 16.33 6.53 -0.12
CA ARG A 143 15.60 5.39 0.45
C ARG A 143 14.44 5.85 1.33
N ASN A 144 14.71 6.73 2.28
CA ASN A 144 13.71 7.22 3.21
C ASN A 144 12.58 7.96 2.49
N LYS A 145 12.87 8.76 1.45
CA LYS A 145 11.84 9.41 0.61
C LYS A 145 10.91 8.39 -0.04
N LYS A 146 11.44 7.27 -0.52
CA LYS A 146 10.62 6.20 -1.14
C LYS A 146 9.74 5.49 -0.12
N ILE A 147 10.28 5.24 1.07
CA ILE A 147 9.52 4.64 2.18
C ILE A 147 8.44 5.63 2.67
N ASP A 148 8.77 6.92 2.85
CA ASP A 148 7.80 7.96 3.22
C ASP A 148 6.66 8.07 2.21
N LEU A 149 6.95 7.92 0.91
CA LEU A 149 5.92 7.89 -0.13
C LEU A 149 4.97 6.70 0.07
N CYS A 150 5.51 5.51 0.36
CA CYS A 150 4.69 4.33 0.66
C CYS A 150 3.84 4.53 1.92
N ILE A 151 4.40 5.10 2.99
CA ILE A 151 3.66 5.41 4.23
C ILE A 151 2.54 6.43 3.95
N ARG A 152 2.85 7.49 3.18
CA ARG A 152 1.84 8.46 2.75
C ARG A 152 0.68 7.79 2.03
N GLN A 153 0.95 6.89 1.10
CA GLN A 153 -0.08 6.16 0.35
C GLN A 153 -0.96 5.24 1.22
N LEU A 154 -0.50 4.86 2.43
CA LEU A 154 -1.32 4.09 3.38
C LEU A 154 -2.40 4.93 4.08
N VAL A 155 -2.26 6.26 4.09
CA VAL A 155 -3.20 7.19 4.73
C VAL A 155 -3.79 8.22 3.76
N ASP A 156 -3.37 8.23 2.50
CA ASP A 156 -3.88 9.14 1.48
C ASP A 156 -5.26 8.66 0.98
N PRO A 157 -6.34 9.39 1.28
CA PRO A 157 -7.68 8.97 0.88
C PRO A 157 -7.85 8.92 -0.65
N VAL A 158 -7.08 9.70 -1.41
CA VAL A 158 -7.08 9.65 -2.88
C VAL A 158 -6.53 8.30 -3.36
N CYS A 159 -5.35 7.91 -2.84
CA CYS A 159 -4.71 6.64 -3.20
C CYS A 159 -5.58 5.45 -2.77
N LEU A 160 -6.14 5.49 -1.55
CA LEU A 160 -7.00 4.44 -1.01
C LEU A 160 -8.30 4.32 -1.82
N TRP A 161 -8.93 5.45 -2.17
CA TRP A 161 -10.14 5.42 -2.97
C TRP A 161 -9.89 4.90 -4.40
N LYS A 162 -8.85 5.39 -5.09
CA LYS A 162 -8.49 4.89 -6.43
C LYS A 162 -8.37 3.37 -6.46
N LYS A 163 -7.75 2.79 -5.44
CA LYS A 163 -7.61 1.34 -5.30
C LYS A 163 -8.96 0.65 -5.06
N ASN A 164 -9.74 1.12 -4.07
CA ASN A 164 -11.05 0.55 -3.77
C ASN A 164 -12.00 0.64 -4.98
N ARG A 165 -11.93 1.73 -5.76
CA ARG A 165 -12.68 1.91 -7.00
C ARG A 165 -12.39 0.80 -8.02
N LEU A 166 -11.12 0.47 -8.25
CA LEU A 166 -10.73 -0.61 -9.17
C LEU A 166 -11.29 -1.96 -8.68
N LEU A 167 -11.12 -2.27 -7.40
CA LEU A 167 -11.62 -3.51 -6.82
C LEU A 167 -13.14 -3.63 -6.92
N LEU A 168 -13.89 -2.54 -6.73
CA LEU A 168 -15.35 -2.53 -6.90
C LEU A 168 -15.76 -2.85 -8.35
N LEU A 169 -15.07 -2.25 -9.33
CA LEU A 169 -15.31 -2.52 -10.75
C LEU A 169 -14.98 -3.98 -11.12
N GLU A 170 -13.88 -4.53 -10.61
CA GLU A 170 -13.50 -5.95 -10.78
C GLU A 170 -14.53 -6.91 -10.16
N GLN A 171 -15.18 -6.51 -9.07
CA GLN A 171 -16.30 -7.25 -8.45
C GLN A 171 -17.65 -7.04 -9.15
N GLY A 172 -17.69 -6.34 -10.29
CA GLY A 172 -18.88 -6.15 -11.11
C GLY A 172 -19.81 -5.03 -10.65
N VAL A 173 -19.39 -4.16 -9.73
CA VAL A 173 -20.17 -2.98 -9.36
C VAL A 173 -20.23 -2.02 -10.56
N SER A 174 -21.42 -1.52 -10.88
CA SER A 174 -21.62 -0.66 -12.05
C SER A 174 -20.82 0.65 -11.92
N ILE A 175 -20.31 1.17 -13.05
CA ILE A 175 -19.61 2.47 -13.09
C ILE A 175 -20.49 3.57 -12.50
N HIS A 176 -21.82 3.50 -12.72
CA HIS A 176 -22.77 4.47 -12.19
C HIS A 176 -22.83 4.44 -10.65
N ASP A 177 -22.83 3.25 -10.04
CA ASP A 177 -22.89 3.12 -8.59
C ASP A 177 -21.54 3.47 -7.95
N VAL A 178 -20.43 3.11 -8.60
CA VAL A 178 -19.09 3.58 -8.20
C VAL A 178 -19.00 5.11 -8.21
N ALA A 179 -19.55 5.78 -9.24
CA ALA A 179 -19.58 7.24 -9.31
C ALA A 179 -20.49 7.89 -8.24
N LYS A 180 -21.61 7.25 -7.89
CA LYS A 180 -22.45 7.69 -6.76
C LYS A 180 -21.71 7.55 -5.42
N LEU A 181 -20.97 6.47 -5.25
CA LEU A 181 -20.20 6.22 -4.05
C LEU A 181 -19.05 7.23 -3.94
N GLU A 182 -18.36 7.52 -5.06
CA GLU A 182 -17.31 8.55 -5.12
C GLU A 182 -17.84 9.91 -4.65
N ASP A 183 -19.00 10.36 -5.15
CA ASP A 183 -19.63 11.62 -4.70
C ASP A 183 -19.87 11.62 -3.18
N LYS A 184 -20.37 10.52 -2.61
CA LYS A 184 -20.59 10.39 -1.16
C LYS A 184 -19.29 10.43 -0.36
N ILE A 185 -18.26 9.69 -0.78
CA ILE A 185 -16.96 9.61 -0.11
C ILE A 185 -16.27 10.96 -0.13
N VAL A 186 -16.12 11.57 -1.31
CA VAL A 186 -15.44 12.86 -1.46
C VAL A 186 -16.16 13.94 -0.62
N ARG A 187 -17.48 13.93 -0.65
CA ARG A 187 -18.29 14.85 0.16
C ARG A 187 -18.12 14.62 1.66
N ALA A 188 -18.05 13.37 2.10
CA ALA A 188 -17.85 13.03 3.50
C ALA A 188 -16.48 13.50 3.98
N ILE A 189 -15.41 13.23 3.21
CA ILE A 189 -14.04 13.66 3.52
C ILE A 189 -13.94 15.20 3.58
N LEU A 190 -14.35 15.90 2.51
CA LEU A 190 -14.21 17.36 2.43
C LEU A 190 -15.09 18.11 3.45
N LYS A 191 -16.18 17.51 3.88
CA LYS A 191 -17.05 18.07 4.94
C LYS A 191 -16.73 17.54 6.34
N LYS A 192 -15.70 16.73 6.48
CA LYS A 192 -15.33 16.06 7.74
C LYS A 192 -16.54 15.38 8.40
N ARG A 193 -17.22 14.49 7.66
CA ARG A 193 -18.41 13.76 8.13
C ARG A 193 -18.18 12.27 8.01
N ALA A 194 -18.66 11.50 8.98
CA ALA A 194 -18.66 10.05 8.90
C ALA A 194 -19.51 9.56 7.69
N LEU A 195 -19.09 8.44 7.11
CA LEU A 195 -19.83 7.69 6.10
C LEU A 195 -20.07 6.27 6.64
N PRO A 196 -21.26 5.99 7.21
CA PRO A 196 -21.60 4.68 7.74
C PRO A 196 -21.57 3.58 6.67
N GLU A 197 -21.19 2.36 7.03
CA GLU A 197 -21.14 1.21 6.12
C GLU A 197 -22.50 0.98 5.43
N ILE A 198 -23.60 1.10 6.16
CA ILE A 198 -24.95 0.95 5.61
C ILE A 198 -25.24 1.92 4.44
N ASP A 199 -24.62 3.10 4.43
CA ASP A 199 -24.80 4.06 3.32
C ASP A 199 -23.96 3.69 2.10
N ILE A 200 -22.89 2.94 2.30
CA ILE A 200 -22.08 2.34 1.24
C ILE A 200 -22.83 1.13 0.66
N GLU A 201 -23.33 0.24 1.53
CA GLU A 201 -24.12 -0.94 1.16
C GLU A 201 -25.33 -0.61 0.30
N LYS A 202 -26.05 0.47 0.62
CA LYS A 202 -27.19 0.96 -0.19
C LYS A 202 -26.83 1.31 -1.63
N VAL A 203 -25.55 1.62 -1.89
CA VAL A 203 -25.08 2.00 -3.23
C VAL A 203 -24.53 0.80 -3.98
N VAL A 204 -23.76 -0.05 -3.32
CA VAL A 204 -22.99 -1.15 -3.97
C VAL A 204 -23.66 -2.51 -3.82
N GLY A 205 -24.67 -2.63 -2.95
CA GLY A 205 -25.31 -3.91 -2.62
C GLY A 205 -24.57 -4.73 -1.57
N ASN A 206 -25.21 -5.82 -1.12
CA ASN A 206 -24.72 -6.67 0.00
C ASN A 206 -24.03 -7.95 -0.52
N ALA A 207 -23.29 -7.90 -1.61
CA ALA A 207 -22.54 -9.08 -2.07
C ALA A 207 -21.41 -9.38 -1.06
N VAL A 208 -21.30 -10.62 -0.61
CA VAL A 208 -20.29 -11.07 0.37
C VAL A 208 -18.86 -10.68 -0.05
N ALA A 209 -18.57 -10.74 -1.35
CA ALA A 209 -17.28 -10.33 -1.91
C ALA A 209 -16.96 -8.84 -1.71
N ILE A 210 -17.98 -8.01 -1.42
CA ILE A 210 -17.85 -6.55 -1.29
C ILE A 210 -17.73 -6.11 0.17
N THR A 211 -18.12 -6.94 1.14
CA THR A 211 -18.15 -6.59 2.56
C THR A 211 -16.80 -6.06 3.08
N GLY A 212 -15.70 -6.72 2.70
CA GLY A 212 -14.36 -6.25 3.07
C GLY A 212 -13.99 -4.88 2.47
N LEU A 213 -14.48 -4.60 1.25
CA LEU A 213 -14.30 -3.30 0.59
C LEU A 213 -15.14 -2.20 1.25
N ILE A 214 -16.37 -2.51 1.66
CA ILE A 214 -17.25 -1.58 2.38
C ILE A 214 -16.58 -1.11 3.66
N LYS A 215 -16.04 -2.03 4.45
CA LYS A 215 -15.26 -1.73 5.66
C LYS A 215 -14.04 -0.86 5.35
N SER A 216 -13.25 -1.23 4.34
CA SER A 216 -12.08 -0.47 3.90
C SER A 216 -12.43 0.98 3.49
N ILE A 217 -13.58 1.19 2.84
CA ILE A 217 -14.05 2.52 2.45
C ILE A 217 -14.51 3.33 3.66
N SER A 218 -15.22 2.71 4.62
CA SER A 218 -15.61 3.38 5.87
C SER A 218 -14.39 3.80 6.68
N GLU A 219 -13.40 2.91 6.81
CA GLU A 219 -12.12 3.20 7.48
C GLU A 219 -11.36 4.35 6.78
N LEU A 220 -11.36 4.38 5.44
CA LEU A 220 -10.78 5.46 4.66
C LEU A 220 -11.37 6.83 5.04
N VAL A 221 -12.68 6.93 5.12
CA VAL A 221 -13.34 8.18 5.53
C VAL A 221 -13.04 8.49 6.99
N ALA A 222 -13.07 7.49 7.87
CA ALA A 222 -12.78 7.67 9.29
C ALA A 222 -11.34 8.19 9.56
N LEU A 223 -10.36 7.79 8.75
CA LEU A 223 -8.98 8.29 8.84
C LEU A 223 -8.88 9.80 8.65
N THR A 224 -9.79 10.40 7.89
CA THR A 224 -9.79 11.84 7.58
C THR A 224 -10.54 12.68 8.61
N LEU A 225 -11.16 12.04 9.61
CA LEU A 225 -11.91 12.71 10.68
C LEU A 225 -11.06 12.96 11.94
N ARG A 226 -9.85 12.43 11.96
CA ARG A 226 -8.87 12.61 13.04
C ARG A 226 -8.07 13.86 12.78
#